data_cbe1380ff74b6561eb4a0206f1a17b52
#
_entry.id   cbe1380ff74b6561eb4a0206f1a17b52
#
_cell.length_a   1.000
_cell.length_b   1.000
_cell.length_c   1.000
_cell.angle_alpha   90.00
_cell.angle_beta   90.00
_cell.angle_gamma   90.00
#
_symmetry.space_group_name_H-M   'P 1'
#
loop_
_entity.id
_entity.type
_entity.pdbx_description
1 polymer ?
#
loop_
_entity_poly.entity_id
_entity_poly.type
_entity_poly.pdbx_seq_one_letter_code
_entity_poly.pdbx_strand_id
1 'polypeptide(L)'
;MSQAAQESQDAQYSRMRAVSDGIPTGFLSSIGERWAEPEPRLTPTSDTAGYAAKRREQLSAEFPGMRLVIPAGDFKTRNGDSEFPFRAHAAFLHLTGWGSHSEAESILVLEPERQGHTPVLYARDRASRASVESYADPRVSEFWVGQRPELEVISAQLNIATAPLANFREQAGDLWVDVDNDLTRAVSQLRLVKDEYEISELRSAIDATALGFDDMLRDLPRLVGAPRGERALEGAFRRRARIEGNGEGYETVV
;
A
#
# COMPACT_ATOMS: atom_id res chain seq x y z
N MET A 1 -8.38 -19.08 -0.84
CA MET A 1 -7.32 -18.77 0.18
C MET A 1 -6.42 -19.98 0.32
N SER A 2 -5.09 -19.78 0.27
CA SER A 2 -4.18 -20.90 0.52
C SER A 2 -4.25 -21.28 2.01
N GLN A 3 -3.97 -22.56 2.32
CA GLN A 3 -3.91 -23.05 3.70
C GLN A 3 -2.99 -22.19 4.58
N ALA A 4 -1.91 -21.67 4.02
CA ALA A 4 -0.98 -20.75 4.68
C ALA A 4 -1.63 -19.37 5.04
N ALA A 5 -2.55 -18.87 4.23
CA ALA A 5 -3.27 -17.63 4.54
C ALA A 5 -4.28 -17.83 5.67
N GLN A 6 -4.94 -19.00 5.70
CA GLN A 6 -5.84 -19.38 6.79
C GLN A 6 -5.10 -19.56 8.10
N GLU A 7 -3.96 -20.28 8.10
CA GLU A 7 -3.10 -20.48 9.27
C GLU A 7 -2.52 -19.16 9.81
N SER A 8 -2.20 -18.19 8.91
CA SER A 8 -1.76 -16.86 9.29
C SER A 8 -2.88 -16.07 9.96
N GLN A 9 -4.10 -16.15 9.45
CA GLN A 9 -5.27 -15.48 10.00
C GLN A 9 -5.65 -16.05 11.36
N ASP A 10 -5.65 -17.37 11.52
CA ASP A 10 -5.93 -18.05 12.78
C ASP A 10 -4.87 -17.76 13.85
N ALA A 11 -3.61 -17.69 13.47
CA ALA A 11 -2.52 -17.29 14.36
C ALA A 11 -2.66 -15.81 14.80
N GLN A 12 -3.13 -14.94 13.94
CA GLN A 12 -3.39 -13.54 14.24
C GLN A 12 -4.58 -13.38 15.19
N TYR A 13 -5.69 -14.06 14.94
CA TYR A 13 -6.84 -14.08 15.85
C TYR A 13 -6.47 -14.65 17.23
N SER A 14 -5.59 -15.64 17.27
CA SER A 14 -5.07 -16.20 18.52
C SER A 14 -4.23 -15.19 19.31
N ARG A 15 -3.39 -14.39 18.63
CA ARG A 15 -2.59 -13.31 19.25
C ARG A 15 -3.48 -12.17 19.74
N MET A 16 -4.46 -11.73 18.95
CA MET A 16 -5.44 -10.72 19.37
C MET A 16 -6.23 -11.16 20.60
N ARG A 17 -6.68 -12.42 20.65
CA ARG A 17 -7.31 -13.01 21.85
C ARG A 17 -6.37 -12.99 23.04
N ALA A 18 -5.13 -13.44 22.89
CA ALA A 18 -4.15 -13.46 23.98
C ALA A 18 -3.87 -12.06 24.55
N VAL A 19 -3.86 -11.03 23.69
CA VAL A 19 -3.72 -9.63 24.12
C VAL A 19 -5.01 -9.16 24.79
N SER A 20 -6.19 -9.46 24.25
CA SER A 20 -7.47 -9.02 24.80
C SER A 20 -7.83 -9.72 26.12
N ASP A 21 -7.47 -10.99 26.27
CA ASP A 21 -7.77 -11.78 27.48
C ASP A 21 -6.96 -11.29 28.72
N GLY A 22 -5.85 -10.60 28.50
CA GLY A 22 -5.04 -9.99 29.57
C GLY A 22 -5.39 -8.53 29.89
N ILE A 23 -6.22 -7.87 29.10
CA ILE A 23 -6.56 -6.45 29.28
C ILE A 23 -7.87 -6.31 30.07
N PRO A 24 -7.88 -5.57 31.20
CA PRO A 24 -9.10 -5.31 31.95
C PRO A 24 -10.19 -4.67 31.07
N THR A 25 -11.41 -5.16 31.16
CA THR A 25 -12.55 -4.62 30.38
C THR A 25 -12.78 -3.13 30.60
N GLY A 26 -12.54 -2.64 31.82
CA GLY A 26 -12.59 -1.21 32.12
C GLY A 26 -11.53 -0.37 31.40
N PHE A 27 -10.37 -0.94 31.07
CA PHE A 27 -9.35 -0.27 30.26
C PHE A 27 -9.81 -0.16 28.80
N LEU A 28 -10.34 -1.24 28.23
CA LEU A 28 -10.83 -1.25 26.85
C LEU A 28 -11.99 -0.26 26.65
N SER A 29 -12.91 -0.16 27.62
CA SER A 29 -13.98 0.85 27.55
C SER A 29 -13.43 2.27 27.66
N SER A 30 -12.47 2.50 28.56
CA SER A 30 -11.91 3.86 28.80
C SER A 30 -11.03 4.35 27.65
N ILE A 31 -10.30 3.45 26.95
CA ILE A 31 -9.42 3.83 25.85
C ILE A 31 -10.22 4.25 24.60
N GLY A 32 -11.43 3.70 24.43
CA GLY A 32 -12.36 4.09 23.36
C GLY A 32 -13.12 5.40 23.63
N GLU A 33 -13.05 5.90 24.88
CA GLU A 33 -13.73 7.12 25.28
C GLU A 33 -12.82 8.35 25.07
N ARG A 34 -13.44 9.52 24.85
CA ARG A 34 -12.76 10.83 24.83
C ARG A 34 -11.83 11.10 23.63
N TRP A 35 -11.90 10.32 22.58
CA TRP A 35 -11.28 10.70 21.32
C TRP A 35 -12.13 11.77 20.64
N ALA A 36 -11.47 12.79 20.10
CA ALA A 36 -12.14 13.73 19.21
C ALA A 36 -12.69 12.96 17.99
N GLU A 37 -13.88 13.36 17.54
CA GLU A 37 -14.39 12.86 16.28
C GLU A 37 -13.39 13.19 15.17
N PRO A 38 -13.07 12.23 14.28
CA PRO A 38 -12.18 12.50 13.19
C PRO A 38 -12.81 13.54 12.26
N GLU A 39 -12.07 14.60 11.97
CA GLU A 39 -12.51 15.54 10.95
C GLU A 39 -12.58 14.83 9.59
N PRO A 40 -13.70 14.94 8.86
CA PRO A 40 -13.80 14.40 7.51
C PRO A 40 -12.73 15.05 6.63
N ARG A 41 -11.73 14.30 6.23
CA ARG A 41 -10.75 14.76 5.25
C ARG A 41 -11.31 14.51 3.87
N LEU A 42 -11.92 15.53 3.27
CA LEU A 42 -12.24 15.52 1.85
C LEU A 42 -10.90 15.53 1.09
N THR A 43 -10.51 14.39 0.58
CA THR A 43 -9.33 14.25 -0.27
C THR A 43 -9.79 14.45 -1.71
N PRO A 44 -9.18 15.37 -2.46
CA PRO A 44 -9.50 15.52 -3.88
C PRO A 44 -9.15 14.24 -4.65
N THR A 45 -9.77 14.06 -5.81
CA THR A 45 -9.38 12.99 -6.73
C THR A 45 -7.89 13.11 -7.04
N SER A 46 -7.18 12.00 -6.94
CA SER A 46 -5.74 11.95 -7.21
C SER A 46 -5.45 12.21 -8.68
N ASP A 47 -4.36 12.90 -8.96
CA ASP A 47 -3.86 13.13 -10.33
C ASP A 47 -3.60 11.81 -11.06
N THR A 48 -3.30 10.73 -10.32
CA THR A 48 -3.11 9.38 -10.85
C THR A 48 -4.39 8.71 -11.34
N ALA A 49 -5.56 9.10 -10.81
CA ALA A 49 -6.82 8.38 -11.05
C ALA A 49 -7.18 8.25 -12.52
N GLY A 50 -7.00 9.33 -13.30
CA GLY A 50 -7.25 9.35 -14.74
C GLY A 50 -6.29 8.46 -15.53
N TYR A 51 -5.02 8.40 -15.14
CA TYR A 51 -4.02 7.53 -15.76
C TYR A 51 -4.28 6.07 -15.42
N ALA A 52 -4.56 5.77 -14.16
CA ALA A 52 -4.90 4.42 -13.72
C ALA A 52 -6.18 3.90 -14.41
N ALA A 53 -7.16 4.74 -14.67
CA ALA A 53 -8.36 4.37 -15.43
C ALA A 53 -7.99 3.93 -16.86
N LYS A 54 -7.17 4.70 -17.57
CA LYS A 54 -6.71 4.34 -18.93
C LYS A 54 -5.93 3.00 -18.94
N ARG A 55 -5.09 2.76 -17.93
CA ARG A 55 -4.33 1.52 -17.79
C ARG A 55 -5.27 0.32 -17.57
N ARG A 56 -6.33 0.49 -16.75
CA ARG A 56 -7.36 -0.53 -16.57
C ARG A 56 -8.15 -0.79 -17.86
N GLU A 57 -8.45 0.24 -18.64
CA GLU A 57 -9.11 0.11 -19.95
C GLU A 57 -8.26 -0.71 -20.93
N GLN A 58 -6.96 -0.44 -20.99
CA GLN A 58 -6.02 -1.18 -21.85
C GLN A 58 -5.97 -2.65 -21.44
N LEU A 59 -5.80 -2.96 -20.15
CA LEU A 59 -5.82 -4.33 -19.63
C LEU A 59 -7.15 -5.03 -19.91
N SER A 60 -8.25 -4.32 -19.70
CA SER A 60 -9.62 -4.79 -19.94
C SER A 60 -9.85 -5.27 -21.38
N ALA A 61 -9.25 -4.59 -22.35
CA ALA A 61 -9.38 -4.94 -23.77
C ALA A 61 -8.70 -6.29 -24.11
N GLU A 62 -7.69 -6.68 -23.34
CA GLU A 62 -6.95 -7.95 -23.56
C GLU A 62 -7.67 -9.16 -22.94
N PHE A 63 -8.54 -8.96 -21.95
CA PHE A 63 -9.20 -10.04 -21.21
C PHE A 63 -10.73 -9.92 -21.19
N PRO A 64 -11.40 -9.88 -22.36
CA PRO A 64 -12.85 -9.69 -22.42
C PRO A 64 -13.61 -10.81 -21.70
N GLY A 65 -14.53 -10.44 -20.81
CA GLY A 65 -15.39 -11.39 -20.10
C GLY A 65 -14.71 -12.19 -18.98
N MET A 66 -13.44 -11.95 -18.70
CA MET A 66 -12.69 -12.62 -17.63
C MET A 66 -12.63 -11.74 -16.39
N ARG A 67 -12.85 -12.32 -15.22
CA ARG A 67 -12.72 -11.59 -13.95
C ARG A 67 -11.24 -11.55 -13.54
N LEU A 68 -10.69 -10.33 -13.38
CA LEU A 68 -9.28 -10.14 -13.07
C LEU A 68 -9.10 -9.72 -11.62
N VAL A 69 -8.20 -10.39 -10.91
CA VAL A 69 -7.95 -10.18 -9.48
C VAL A 69 -6.50 -9.73 -9.28
N ILE A 70 -6.32 -8.55 -8.75
CA ILE A 70 -5.03 -7.91 -8.56
C ILE A 70 -4.83 -7.57 -7.08
N PRO A 71 -4.17 -8.43 -6.29
CA PRO A 71 -3.94 -8.19 -4.88
C PRO A 71 -2.85 -7.15 -4.63
N ALA A 72 -2.99 -6.37 -3.57
CA ALA A 72 -1.94 -5.50 -3.07
C ALA A 72 -0.78 -6.28 -2.44
N GLY A 73 -1.06 -7.50 -1.99
CA GLY A 73 -0.15 -8.30 -1.18
C GLY A 73 -0.33 -8.04 0.31
N ASP A 74 0.47 -8.72 1.12
CA ASP A 74 0.41 -8.68 2.57
C ASP A 74 1.74 -8.24 3.17
N PHE A 75 1.73 -7.93 4.46
CA PHE A 75 2.93 -7.66 5.24
C PHE A 75 3.90 -8.84 5.22
N LYS A 76 5.18 -8.53 5.30
CA LYS A 76 6.24 -9.53 5.44
C LYS A 76 6.86 -9.39 6.83
N THR A 77 6.82 -10.44 7.61
CA THR A 77 7.42 -10.46 8.94
C THR A 77 8.93 -10.27 8.85
N ARG A 78 9.42 -9.28 9.58
CA ARG A 78 10.86 -9.01 9.73
C ARG A 78 11.43 -9.82 10.88
N ASN A 79 10.78 -9.74 12.05
CA ASN A 79 11.25 -10.39 13.28
C ASN A 79 10.11 -10.40 14.31
N GLY A 80 9.84 -11.55 14.93
CA GLY A 80 8.88 -11.70 16.01
C GLY A 80 7.51 -11.06 15.71
N ASP A 81 7.27 -9.91 16.30
CA ASP A 81 6.07 -9.08 16.17
C ASP A 81 6.25 -7.87 15.25
N SER A 82 7.44 -7.71 14.65
CA SER A 82 7.77 -6.60 13.76
C SER A 82 7.69 -7.00 12.29
N GLU A 83 7.17 -6.13 11.47
CA GLU A 83 7.03 -6.32 10.04
C GLU A 83 7.94 -5.35 9.26
N PHE A 84 8.28 -5.71 8.02
CA PHE A 84 8.87 -4.75 7.10
C PHE A 84 7.84 -3.69 6.72
N PRO A 85 8.27 -2.45 6.38
CA PRO A 85 7.38 -1.44 5.81
C PRO A 85 6.62 -2.03 4.62
N PHE A 86 5.29 -1.89 4.64
CA PHE A 86 4.45 -2.41 3.56
C PHE A 86 4.70 -1.67 2.26
N ARG A 87 4.82 -2.42 1.19
CA ARG A 87 4.83 -1.92 -0.18
C ARG A 87 3.92 -2.80 -1.02
N ALA A 88 2.87 -2.22 -1.55
CA ALA A 88 1.93 -2.96 -2.37
C ALA A 88 2.58 -3.46 -3.68
N HIS A 89 2.02 -4.52 -4.20
CA HIS A 89 2.43 -5.10 -5.48
C HIS A 89 2.39 -4.05 -6.60
N ALA A 90 3.41 -4.06 -7.45
CA ALA A 90 3.57 -3.02 -8.46
C ALA A 90 2.42 -2.97 -9.49
N ALA A 91 1.80 -4.12 -9.81
CA ALA A 91 0.60 -4.17 -10.65
C ALA A 91 -0.59 -3.47 -9.99
N PHE A 92 -0.79 -3.71 -8.68
CA PHE A 92 -1.84 -3.06 -7.90
C PHE A 92 -1.66 -1.54 -7.89
N LEU A 93 -0.45 -1.05 -7.60
CA LEU A 93 -0.15 0.39 -7.61
C LEU A 93 -0.40 1.01 -8.98
N HIS A 94 0.02 0.34 -10.05
CA HIS A 94 -0.12 0.82 -11.42
C HIS A 94 -1.57 0.92 -11.87
N LEU A 95 -2.42 -0.04 -11.48
CA LEU A 95 -3.81 -0.12 -11.89
C LEU A 95 -4.77 0.63 -10.96
N THR A 96 -4.41 0.86 -9.71
CA THR A 96 -5.22 1.67 -8.79
C THR A 96 -4.83 3.14 -8.76
N GLY A 97 -3.55 3.44 -8.93
CA GLY A 97 -2.99 4.77 -8.69
C GLY A 97 -2.92 5.14 -7.19
N TRP A 98 -3.07 4.18 -6.27
CA TRP A 98 -3.17 4.47 -4.83
C TRP A 98 -1.84 4.83 -4.14
N GLY A 99 -0.73 4.65 -4.79
CA GLY A 99 0.56 5.11 -4.27
C GLY A 99 0.99 4.46 -2.94
N SER A 100 1.82 5.18 -2.18
CA SER A 100 2.43 4.71 -0.93
C SER A 100 1.45 4.58 0.25
N HIS A 101 0.24 5.09 0.13
CA HIS A 101 -0.80 4.99 1.15
C HIS A 101 -1.69 3.75 0.99
N SER A 102 -1.39 2.91 -0.01
CA SER A 102 -2.14 1.67 -0.22
C SER A 102 -2.02 0.73 0.98
N GLU A 103 -3.10 0.03 1.27
CA GLU A 103 -3.22 -0.83 2.43
C GLU A 103 -2.96 -2.29 2.06
N ALA A 104 -2.30 -3.00 2.97
CA ALA A 104 -2.10 -4.44 2.85
C ALA A 104 -3.43 -5.19 2.76
N GLU A 105 -3.40 -6.36 2.14
CA GLU A 105 -4.55 -7.24 1.91
C GLU A 105 -5.62 -6.67 0.96
N SER A 106 -5.51 -5.41 0.52
CA SER A 106 -6.45 -4.83 -0.44
C SER A 106 -6.41 -5.57 -1.78
N ILE A 107 -7.55 -5.64 -2.46
CA ILE A 107 -7.70 -6.38 -3.72
C ILE A 107 -8.45 -5.50 -4.72
N LEU A 108 -7.82 -5.21 -5.85
CA LEU A 108 -8.51 -4.63 -6.99
C LEU A 108 -9.09 -5.78 -7.83
N VAL A 109 -10.38 -5.70 -8.10
CA VAL A 109 -11.07 -6.62 -9.01
C VAL A 109 -11.58 -5.84 -10.21
N LEU A 110 -11.33 -6.36 -11.40
CA LEU A 110 -11.98 -5.90 -12.62
C LEU A 110 -13.10 -6.88 -12.93
N GLU A 111 -14.33 -6.49 -12.58
CA GLU A 111 -15.52 -7.29 -12.80
C GLU A 111 -15.94 -7.21 -14.28
N PRO A 112 -16.13 -8.34 -14.97
CA PRO A 112 -16.45 -8.34 -16.39
C PRO A 112 -17.87 -7.79 -16.64
N GLU A 113 -17.97 -6.95 -17.66
CA GLU A 113 -19.21 -6.41 -18.19
C GLU A 113 -19.43 -6.86 -19.62
N ARG A 114 -20.55 -6.49 -20.23
CA ARG A 114 -20.80 -6.76 -21.66
C ARG A 114 -19.71 -6.16 -22.56
N GLN A 115 -19.17 -5.02 -22.16
CA GLN A 115 -18.06 -4.34 -22.82
C GLN A 115 -17.13 -3.81 -21.73
N GLY A 116 -15.92 -4.34 -21.65
CA GLY A 116 -14.94 -3.94 -20.67
C GLY A 116 -15.16 -4.51 -19.28
N HIS A 117 -14.75 -3.75 -18.26
CA HIS A 117 -14.83 -4.14 -16.85
C HIS A 117 -15.22 -2.97 -15.98
N THR A 118 -15.90 -3.26 -14.88
CA THR A 118 -16.13 -2.32 -13.78
C THR A 118 -15.12 -2.59 -12.67
N PRO A 119 -14.25 -1.62 -12.30
CA PRO A 119 -13.28 -1.81 -11.22
C PRO A 119 -13.96 -1.69 -9.86
N VAL A 120 -13.65 -2.62 -8.96
CA VAL A 120 -14.03 -2.59 -7.54
C VAL A 120 -12.79 -2.81 -6.68
N LEU A 121 -12.53 -1.91 -5.75
CA LEU A 121 -11.46 -2.02 -4.79
C LEU A 121 -12.00 -2.53 -3.46
N TYR A 122 -11.62 -3.74 -3.11
CA TYR A 122 -11.88 -4.30 -1.79
C TYR A 122 -10.76 -3.91 -0.84
N ALA A 123 -11.10 -3.18 0.21
CA ALA A 123 -10.15 -2.75 1.23
C ALA A 123 -10.76 -2.94 2.63
N ARG A 124 -9.91 -2.94 3.64
CA ARG A 124 -10.34 -3.11 5.02
C ARG A 124 -11.08 -1.85 5.48
N ASP A 125 -12.24 -2.03 6.10
CA ASP A 125 -12.93 -0.93 6.77
C ASP A 125 -12.07 -0.36 7.89
N ARG A 126 -12.19 0.93 8.11
CA ARG A 126 -11.58 1.56 9.26
C ARG A 126 -12.12 0.96 10.55
N ALA A 127 -11.23 0.49 11.42
CA ALA A 127 -11.62 -0.04 12.72
C ALA A 127 -12.23 1.07 13.59
N SER A 128 -13.39 0.80 14.18
CA SER A 128 -13.99 1.72 15.14
C SER A 128 -13.04 1.90 16.34
N ARG A 129 -12.85 3.13 16.79
CA ARG A 129 -12.07 3.43 18.01
C ARG A 129 -12.61 2.75 19.26
N ALA A 130 -13.87 2.34 19.26
CA ALA A 130 -14.48 1.55 20.32
C ALA A 130 -14.19 0.05 20.21
N SER A 131 -13.55 -0.41 19.13
CA SER A 131 -13.23 -1.83 18.94
C SER A 131 -11.87 -2.19 19.52
N VAL A 132 -11.72 -3.42 20.01
CA VAL A 132 -10.43 -3.96 20.47
C VAL A 132 -9.41 -4.00 19.33
N GLU A 133 -9.85 -4.22 18.11
CA GLU A 133 -9.03 -4.27 16.91
C GLU A 133 -8.22 -2.99 16.71
N SER A 134 -8.82 -1.82 17.02
CA SER A 134 -8.15 -0.51 16.86
C SER A 134 -6.94 -0.30 17.78
N TYR A 135 -6.75 -1.11 18.82
CA TYR A 135 -5.57 -1.04 19.71
C TYR A 135 -4.70 -2.28 19.66
N ALA A 136 -5.32 -3.46 19.45
CA ALA A 136 -4.63 -4.74 19.61
C ALA A 136 -3.97 -5.22 18.32
N ASP A 137 -4.48 -4.80 17.15
CA ASP A 137 -3.89 -5.16 15.86
C ASP A 137 -3.01 -4.03 15.31
N PRO A 138 -1.67 -4.16 15.35
CA PRO A 138 -0.76 -3.12 14.85
C PRO A 138 -0.91 -2.85 13.35
N ARG A 139 -1.59 -3.72 12.59
CA ARG A 139 -1.81 -3.54 11.15
C ARG A 139 -2.90 -2.52 10.85
N VAL A 140 -3.86 -2.36 11.77
CA VAL A 140 -5.03 -1.49 11.59
C VAL A 140 -5.13 -0.40 12.65
N SER A 141 -4.39 -0.52 13.74
CA SER A 141 -4.38 0.44 14.83
C SER A 141 -3.84 1.80 14.38
N GLU A 142 -4.63 2.85 14.52
CA GLU A 142 -4.22 4.22 14.22
C GLU A 142 -3.00 4.69 15.02
N PHE A 143 -2.69 4.05 16.16
CA PHE A 143 -1.47 4.32 16.93
C PHE A 143 -0.19 3.91 16.21
N TRP A 144 -0.26 2.89 15.37
CA TRP A 144 0.89 2.34 14.64
C TRP A 144 0.96 2.82 13.19
N VAL A 145 -0.19 2.84 12.50
CA VAL A 145 -0.23 3.12 11.06
C VAL A 145 -0.77 4.52 10.73
N GLY A 146 -1.18 5.29 11.74
CA GLY A 146 -1.83 6.59 11.55
C GLY A 146 -3.30 6.46 11.15
N GLN A 147 -3.93 7.62 10.98
CA GLN A 147 -5.35 7.67 10.61
C GLN A 147 -5.57 7.13 9.20
N ARG A 148 -6.43 6.11 9.09
CA ARG A 148 -6.84 5.54 7.80
C ARG A 148 -8.07 6.26 7.25
N PRO A 149 -8.12 6.46 5.92
CA PRO A 149 -9.32 7.00 5.29
C PRO A 149 -10.45 5.98 5.33
N GLU A 150 -11.68 6.47 5.28
CA GLU A 150 -12.88 5.65 5.06
C GLU A 150 -12.96 5.19 3.59
N LEU A 151 -13.71 4.12 3.33
CA LEU A 151 -13.83 3.56 1.97
C LEU A 151 -14.36 4.58 0.96
N GLU A 152 -15.29 5.44 1.38
CA GLU A 152 -15.86 6.51 0.55
C GLU A 152 -14.80 7.55 0.16
N VAL A 153 -13.87 7.86 1.07
CA VAL A 153 -12.76 8.78 0.80
C VAL A 153 -11.79 8.16 -0.20
N ILE A 154 -11.46 6.87 -0.03
CA ILE A 154 -10.63 6.11 -0.98
C ILE A 154 -11.31 6.07 -2.36
N SER A 155 -12.61 5.78 -2.39
CA SER A 155 -13.40 5.76 -3.63
C SER A 155 -13.33 7.11 -4.38
N ALA A 156 -13.54 8.20 -3.67
CA ALA A 156 -13.47 9.54 -4.25
C ALA A 156 -12.05 9.89 -4.75
N GLN A 157 -11.03 9.52 -3.99
CA GLN A 157 -9.62 9.77 -4.33
C GLN A 157 -9.19 9.02 -5.59
N LEU A 158 -9.57 7.74 -5.71
CA LEU A 158 -9.11 6.87 -6.80
C LEU A 158 -10.08 6.82 -7.98
N ASN A 159 -11.29 7.34 -7.83
CA ASN A 159 -12.38 7.16 -8.78
C ASN A 159 -12.61 5.68 -9.12
N ILE A 160 -12.67 4.87 -8.08
CA ILE A 160 -12.94 3.42 -8.12
C ILE A 160 -13.99 3.12 -7.05
N ALA A 161 -15.01 2.34 -7.37
CA ALA A 161 -15.95 1.86 -6.37
C ALA A 161 -15.22 1.02 -5.32
N THR A 162 -15.51 1.24 -4.05
CA THR A 162 -14.92 0.49 -2.93
C THR A 162 -15.94 -0.41 -2.26
N ALA A 163 -15.46 -1.50 -1.68
CA ALA A 163 -16.26 -2.40 -0.86
C ALA A 163 -15.41 -2.94 0.31
N PRO A 164 -16.04 -3.31 1.44
CA PRO A 164 -15.35 -3.98 2.54
C PRO A 164 -14.61 -5.24 2.07
N LEU A 165 -13.37 -5.42 2.51
CA LEU A 165 -12.57 -6.60 2.18
C LEU A 165 -13.27 -7.90 2.55
N ALA A 166 -14.03 -7.91 3.65
CA ALA A 166 -14.83 -9.05 4.09
C ALA A 166 -15.91 -9.47 3.07
N ASN A 167 -16.26 -8.62 2.11
CA ASN A 167 -17.23 -8.92 1.06
C ASN A 167 -16.59 -9.55 -0.18
N PHE A 168 -15.26 -9.53 -0.30
CA PHE A 168 -14.58 -10.20 -1.41
C PHE A 168 -14.84 -11.71 -1.37
N ARG A 169 -15.12 -12.28 -2.55
CA ARG A 169 -15.28 -13.72 -2.74
C ARG A 169 -14.55 -14.13 -4.01
N GLU A 170 -13.74 -15.16 -3.89
CA GLU A 170 -13.13 -15.84 -5.04
C GLU A 170 -14.21 -16.54 -5.86
N GLN A 171 -14.05 -16.55 -7.17
CA GLN A 171 -14.95 -17.22 -8.10
C GLN A 171 -14.15 -18.20 -8.95
N ALA A 172 -14.83 -19.26 -9.38
CA ALA A 172 -14.22 -20.20 -10.32
C ALA A 172 -13.93 -19.49 -11.65
N GLY A 173 -12.70 -19.55 -12.12
CA GLY A 173 -12.26 -18.88 -13.34
C GLY A 173 -11.64 -17.50 -13.14
N ASP A 174 -11.49 -17.04 -11.89
CA ASP A 174 -10.73 -15.82 -11.59
C ASP A 174 -9.29 -15.93 -12.10
N LEU A 175 -8.85 -14.91 -12.82
CA LEU A 175 -7.44 -14.76 -13.19
C LEU A 175 -6.72 -13.88 -12.16
N TRP A 176 -5.69 -14.43 -11.54
CA TRP A 176 -4.92 -13.76 -10.50
C TRP A 176 -3.54 -13.32 -11.03
N VAL A 177 -3.16 -12.09 -10.76
CA VAL A 177 -1.77 -11.65 -10.98
C VAL A 177 -0.82 -12.52 -10.15
N ASP A 178 0.34 -12.87 -10.73
CA ASP A 178 1.36 -13.79 -10.21
C ASP A 178 0.96 -15.28 -10.15
N VAL A 179 -0.26 -15.61 -10.53
CA VAL A 179 -0.74 -16.99 -10.67
C VAL A 179 -0.99 -17.32 -12.14
N ASP A 180 -1.74 -16.44 -12.83
CA ASP A 180 -1.96 -16.55 -14.27
C ASP A 180 -0.82 -15.87 -15.04
N ASN A 181 -0.15 -16.65 -15.90
CA ASN A 181 1.02 -16.18 -16.65
C ASN A 181 0.68 -15.13 -17.72
N ASP A 182 -0.49 -15.22 -18.36
CA ASP A 182 -0.88 -14.28 -19.41
C ASP A 182 -1.27 -12.94 -18.80
N LEU A 183 -2.05 -12.95 -17.71
CA LEU A 183 -2.38 -11.74 -16.97
C LEU A 183 -1.14 -11.06 -16.39
N THR A 184 -0.24 -11.83 -15.75
CA THR A 184 1.00 -11.30 -15.17
C THR A 184 1.89 -10.67 -16.25
N ARG A 185 1.99 -11.30 -17.41
CA ARG A 185 2.73 -10.79 -18.56
C ARG A 185 2.11 -9.49 -19.09
N ALA A 186 0.79 -9.47 -19.32
CA ALA A 186 0.08 -8.29 -19.82
C ALA A 186 0.27 -7.08 -18.90
N VAL A 187 0.07 -7.23 -17.60
CA VAL A 187 0.31 -6.16 -16.62
C VAL A 187 1.77 -5.71 -16.62
N SER A 188 2.73 -6.63 -16.78
CA SER A 188 4.15 -6.29 -16.85
C SER A 188 4.46 -5.50 -18.12
N GLN A 189 3.86 -5.85 -19.25
CA GLN A 189 4.03 -5.15 -20.53
C GLN A 189 3.44 -3.74 -20.51
N LEU A 190 2.27 -3.53 -19.90
CA LEU A 190 1.68 -2.21 -19.72
C LEU A 190 2.60 -1.24 -18.97
N ARG A 191 3.45 -1.75 -18.07
CA ARG A 191 4.39 -0.96 -17.29
C ARG A 191 5.69 -0.63 -18.01
N LEU A 192 5.96 -1.21 -19.18
CA LEU A 192 7.18 -0.94 -19.93
C LEU A 192 7.20 0.48 -20.51
N VAL A 193 6.10 0.92 -21.09
CA VAL A 193 5.95 2.27 -21.66
C VAL A 193 5.31 3.17 -20.62
N LYS A 194 6.05 4.21 -20.22
CA LYS A 194 5.60 5.14 -19.16
C LYS A 194 4.68 6.19 -19.75
N ASP A 195 3.60 6.48 -19.07
CA ASP A 195 2.74 7.62 -19.39
C ASP A 195 3.31 8.94 -18.85
N GLU A 196 2.66 10.06 -19.18
CA GLU A 196 3.13 11.40 -18.80
C GLU A 196 3.22 11.61 -17.29
N TYR A 197 2.32 11.00 -16.52
CA TYR A 197 2.39 11.05 -15.07
C TYR A 197 3.64 10.32 -14.55
N GLU A 198 3.87 9.09 -14.99
CA GLU A 198 5.05 8.31 -14.61
C GLU A 198 6.36 9.00 -15.02
N ILE A 199 6.38 9.67 -16.19
CA ILE A 199 7.53 10.46 -16.63
C ILE A 199 7.76 11.66 -15.70
N SER A 200 6.69 12.33 -15.28
CA SER A 200 6.78 13.45 -14.32
C SER A 200 7.35 12.99 -12.97
N GLU A 201 6.86 11.87 -12.45
CA GLU A 201 7.36 11.30 -11.19
C GLU A 201 8.82 10.85 -11.28
N LEU A 202 9.24 10.28 -12.42
CA LEU A 202 10.63 9.93 -12.65
C LEU A 202 11.53 11.18 -12.67
N ARG A 203 11.09 12.29 -13.27
CA ARG A 203 11.82 13.55 -13.23
C ARG A 203 11.95 14.10 -11.82
N SER A 204 10.88 14.09 -11.04
CA SER A 204 10.89 14.50 -9.64
C SER A 204 11.86 13.63 -8.79
N ALA A 205 11.90 12.32 -9.06
CA ALA A 205 12.84 11.43 -8.39
C ALA A 205 14.31 11.72 -8.79
N ILE A 206 14.57 12.09 -10.05
CA ILE A 206 15.90 12.51 -10.53
C ILE A 206 16.33 13.79 -9.81
N ASP A 207 15.45 14.78 -9.71
CA ASP A 207 15.75 16.06 -9.04
C ASP A 207 16.04 15.83 -7.55
N ALA A 208 15.24 15.02 -6.88
CA ALA A 208 15.49 14.64 -5.48
C ALA A 208 16.82 13.89 -5.30
N THR A 209 17.18 13.03 -6.25
CA THR A 209 18.46 12.32 -6.27
C THR A 209 19.62 13.28 -6.43
N ALA A 210 19.54 14.26 -7.31
CA ALA A 210 20.55 15.30 -7.49
C ALA A 210 20.79 16.09 -6.20
N LEU A 211 19.72 16.49 -5.50
CA LEU A 211 19.82 17.13 -4.18
C LEU A 211 20.48 16.23 -3.14
N GLY A 212 20.24 14.92 -3.21
CA GLY A 212 20.88 13.94 -2.34
C GLY A 212 22.40 13.88 -2.55
N PHE A 213 22.85 13.90 -3.81
CA PHE A 213 24.27 13.98 -4.14
C PHE A 213 24.89 15.32 -3.70
N ASP A 214 24.19 16.45 -3.87
CA ASP A 214 24.66 17.75 -3.40
C ASP A 214 24.86 17.76 -1.87
N ASP A 215 23.95 17.15 -1.11
CA ASP A 215 24.12 17.01 0.34
C ASP A 215 25.35 16.17 0.69
N MET A 216 25.58 15.06 -0.01
CA MET A 216 26.76 14.20 0.18
C MET A 216 28.06 14.94 -0.15
N LEU A 217 28.11 15.64 -1.28
CA LEU A 217 29.30 16.40 -1.70
C LEU A 217 29.64 17.52 -0.73
N ARG A 218 28.64 18.17 -0.15
CA ARG A 218 28.84 19.21 0.89
C ARG A 218 29.44 18.64 2.16
N ASP A 219 29.08 17.41 2.52
CA ASP A 219 29.56 16.73 3.72
C ASP A 219 30.91 16.04 3.50
N LEU A 220 31.24 15.65 2.27
CA LEU A 220 32.41 14.87 1.93
C LEU A 220 33.74 15.41 2.49
N PRO A 221 34.09 16.72 2.41
CA PRO A 221 35.40 17.22 2.88
C PRO A 221 35.66 16.96 4.37
N ARG A 222 34.61 16.92 5.19
CA ARG A 222 34.72 16.66 6.63
C ARG A 222 34.65 15.18 6.98
N LEU A 223 34.23 14.33 6.05
CA LEU A 223 34.03 12.90 6.26
C LEU A 223 35.18 12.04 5.70
N VAL A 224 36.02 12.59 4.82
CA VAL A 224 37.21 11.90 4.31
C VAL A 224 38.12 11.57 5.48
N GLY A 225 38.43 10.28 5.65
CA GLY A 225 39.27 9.76 6.76
C GLY A 225 38.56 9.73 8.12
N ALA A 226 37.31 10.18 8.23
CA ALA A 226 36.57 10.09 9.48
C ALA A 226 36.13 8.64 9.76
N PRO A 227 36.12 8.21 11.03
CA PRO A 227 35.52 6.94 11.39
C PRO A 227 34.05 6.90 10.96
N ARG A 228 33.67 5.86 10.19
CA ARG A 228 32.29 5.70 9.65
C ARG A 228 31.89 6.78 8.63
N GLY A 229 32.84 7.37 7.89
CA GLY A 229 32.58 8.41 6.88
C GLY A 229 31.57 7.95 5.82
N GLU A 230 31.71 6.73 5.30
CA GLU A 230 30.77 6.12 4.33
C GLU A 230 29.34 6.04 4.87
N ARG A 231 29.17 5.57 6.11
CA ARG A 231 27.83 5.52 6.75
C ARG A 231 27.22 6.91 6.97
N ALA A 232 28.05 7.90 7.20
CA ALA A 232 27.57 9.28 7.34
C ALA A 232 27.10 9.83 5.99
N LEU A 233 27.79 9.53 4.90
CA LEU A 233 27.36 9.87 3.53
C LEU A 233 26.07 9.15 3.15
N GLU A 234 25.97 7.86 3.40
CA GLU A 234 24.75 7.08 3.23
C GLU A 234 23.58 7.73 3.99
N GLY A 235 23.80 8.07 5.26
CA GLY A 235 22.80 8.72 6.10
C GLY A 235 22.34 10.08 5.56
N ALA A 236 23.23 10.87 4.96
CA ALA A 236 22.90 12.15 4.33
C ALA A 236 21.97 11.95 3.12
N PHE A 237 22.29 10.99 2.25
CA PHE A 237 21.46 10.65 1.09
C PHE A 237 20.10 10.11 1.50
N ARG A 238 20.07 9.15 2.44
CA ARG A 238 18.83 8.57 2.98
C ARG A 238 17.91 9.61 3.58
N ARG A 239 18.47 10.56 4.31
CA ARG A 239 17.69 11.67 4.87
C ARG A 239 17.02 12.47 3.77
N ARG A 240 17.71 12.79 2.67
CA ARG A 240 17.15 13.52 1.53
C ARG A 240 16.06 12.70 0.85
N ALA A 241 16.34 11.45 0.54
CA ALA A 241 15.35 10.55 -0.09
C ALA A 241 14.05 10.43 0.74
N ARG A 242 14.16 10.45 2.08
CA ARG A 242 12.99 10.40 2.97
C ARG A 242 12.25 11.72 3.08
N ILE A 243 12.92 12.86 2.92
CA ILE A 243 12.31 14.19 2.96
C ILE A 243 11.55 14.47 1.66
N GLU A 244 12.18 14.21 0.52
CA GLU A 244 11.61 14.52 -0.81
C GLU A 244 10.66 13.42 -1.32
N GLY A 245 10.78 12.18 -0.81
CA GLY A 245 10.00 11.03 -1.27
C GLY A 245 9.69 10.04 -0.18
N ASN A 246 9.46 8.80 -0.59
CA ASN A 246 9.11 7.70 0.32
C ASN A 246 10.33 6.90 0.81
N GLY A 247 11.49 7.14 0.25
CA GLY A 247 12.73 6.45 0.56
C GLY A 247 13.54 6.12 -0.69
N GLU A 248 14.55 5.29 -0.52
CA GLU A 248 15.42 4.84 -1.60
C GLU A 248 14.71 3.81 -2.48
N GLY A 249 15.06 3.78 -3.77
CA GLY A 249 14.57 2.78 -4.71
C GLY A 249 15.25 1.41 -4.54
N TYR A 250 16.48 1.39 -4.02
CA TYR A 250 17.31 0.21 -3.74
C TYR A 250 18.40 0.56 -2.73
N GLU A 251 19.07 -0.44 -2.18
CA GLU A 251 20.11 -0.24 -1.17
C GLU A 251 21.30 0.57 -1.71
N THR A 252 21.82 1.46 -0.85
CA THR A 252 22.95 2.33 -1.19
C THR A 252 24.24 1.53 -1.30
N VAL A 253 25.02 1.82 -2.33
CA VAL A 253 26.42 1.35 -2.49
C VAL A 253 27.34 2.56 -2.38
N VAL A 254 28.25 2.54 -1.41
CA VAL A 254 29.23 3.61 -1.15
C VAL A 254 30.65 3.07 -1.25
#